data_6b3e1540b5d6c16b14ae8be3b9e56a42
#
_entry.id   6b3e1540b5d6c16b14ae8be3b9e56a42
#
_cell.length_a   1.000
_cell.length_b   1.000
_cell.length_c   1.000
_cell.angle_alpha   90.00
_cell.angle_beta   90.00
_cell.angle_gamma   90.00
#
_symmetry.space_group_name_H-M   'P 1'
#
loop_
_entity.id
_entity.type
_entity.pdbx_description
1 polymer ?
#
loop_
_entity_poly.entity_id
_entity_poly.type
_entity_poly.pdbx_seq_one_letter_code
_entity_poly.pdbx_strand_id
1 'polypeptide(L)'
;LKTYSLDWDIDDPIFNFNLLGFNSYISKDYDFVFYLNKNCNFNFKRVNDQQIIENGITYVFSIFRFFLEKTEQKIELISNFSYPQIIINDNNSFFDKIEKVKILIPEYNYFNYFLKSDSLLDDEFYINLENLKKICKFNKINIDKIKIKNLENLILPT
;
A
#
# COMPACT_ATOMS: atom_id res chain seq x y z
N LEU A 1 12.31 -46.13 -13.89
CA LEU A 1 12.43 -44.91 -14.70
C LEU A 1 12.06 -43.71 -13.81
N LYS A 2 13.07 -42.94 -13.39
CA LYS A 2 12.80 -41.63 -12.75
C LYS A 2 12.48 -40.68 -13.86
N THR A 3 11.23 -40.29 -13.97
CA THR A 3 10.79 -39.17 -14.81
C THR A 3 11.22 -37.87 -14.08
N TYR A 4 12.24 -37.21 -14.63
CA TYR A 4 12.53 -35.85 -14.25
C TYR A 4 11.49 -34.97 -14.97
N SER A 5 10.49 -34.45 -14.24
CA SER A 5 9.72 -33.32 -14.72
C SER A 5 10.68 -32.12 -14.66
N LEU A 6 11.05 -31.60 -15.82
CA LEU A 6 11.56 -30.24 -15.91
C LEU A 6 10.38 -29.35 -15.54
N ASP A 7 10.27 -29.06 -14.25
CA ASP A 7 9.56 -27.85 -13.84
C ASP A 7 10.37 -26.69 -14.45
N TRP A 8 9.89 -26.20 -15.56
CA TRP A 8 10.23 -24.87 -15.97
C TRP A 8 9.73 -24.01 -14.82
N ASP A 9 10.64 -23.56 -13.95
CA ASP A 9 10.38 -22.50 -13.03
C ASP A 9 9.85 -21.36 -13.88
N ILE A 10 8.53 -21.21 -13.89
CA ILE A 10 7.89 -19.97 -14.33
C ILE A 10 8.52 -18.95 -13.40
N ASP A 11 9.41 -18.12 -13.95
CA ASP A 11 10.12 -17.09 -13.20
C ASP A 11 9.09 -16.39 -12.32
N ASP A 12 9.16 -16.61 -11.02
CA ASP A 12 8.36 -15.87 -10.07
C ASP A 12 8.62 -14.39 -10.35
N PRO A 13 7.59 -13.54 -10.43
CA PRO A 13 7.77 -12.15 -10.77
C PRO A 13 8.79 -11.55 -9.83
N ILE A 14 9.90 -11.04 -10.37
CA ILE A 14 10.95 -10.40 -9.57
C ILE A 14 10.40 -9.05 -9.12
N PHE A 15 10.05 -8.95 -7.86
CA PHE A 15 9.68 -7.69 -7.24
C PHE A 15 10.94 -6.94 -6.82
N ASN A 16 11.19 -5.81 -7.46
CA ASN A 16 12.34 -4.96 -7.18
C ASN A 16 11.88 -3.53 -6.86
N PHE A 17 11.47 -3.32 -5.63
CA PHE A 17 11.09 -2.02 -5.11
C PHE A 17 11.41 -1.91 -3.60
N ASN A 18 11.52 -0.69 -3.12
CA ASN A 18 11.65 -0.40 -1.70
C ASN A 18 10.28 -0.09 -1.11
N LEU A 19 10.05 -0.54 0.12
CA LEU A 19 8.80 -0.35 0.82
C LEU A 19 9.05 0.18 2.23
N LEU A 20 8.36 1.27 2.58
CA LEU A 20 8.27 1.79 3.94
C LEU A 20 6.84 1.61 4.44
N GLY A 21 6.68 1.19 5.69
CA GLY A 21 5.38 1.14 6.35
C GLY A 21 5.23 2.31 7.29
N PHE A 22 4.04 2.92 7.29
CA PHE A 22 3.68 4.01 8.19
C PHE A 22 2.58 3.57 9.14
N ASN A 23 2.83 3.75 10.42
CA ASN A 23 1.82 3.65 11.47
C ASN A 23 1.46 5.06 11.91
N SER A 24 0.31 5.57 11.43
CA SER A 24 -0.14 6.93 11.63
C SER A 24 -1.29 6.99 12.63
N TYR A 25 -1.32 8.05 13.44
CA TYR A 25 -2.46 8.40 14.29
C TYR A 25 -3.57 9.11 13.52
N ILE A 26 -3.31 9.51 12.26
CA ILE A 26 -4.27 10.19 11.40
C ILE A 26 -5.05 9.13 10.62
N SER A 27 -6.37 9.08 10.81
CA SER A 27 -7.23 8.04 10.26
C SER A 27 -7.61 8.25 8.79
N LYS A 28 -7.68 9.50 8.34
CA LYS A 28 -8.08 9.82 6.96
C LYS A 28 -6.87 9.97 6.06
N ASP A 29 -6.91 9.33 4.90
CA ASP A 29 -5.81 9.30 3.94
C ASP A 29 -5.41 10.70 3.44
N TYR A 30 -6.37 11.54 3.06
CA TYR A 30 -6.08 12.89 2.59
C TYR A 30 -5.54 13.81 3.69
N ASP A 31 -5.93 13.63 4.93
CA ASP A 31 -5.36 14.36 6.06
C ASP A 31 -3.91 13.95 6.28
N PHE A 32 -3.61 12.64 6.23
CA PHE A 32 -2.26 12.12 6.34
C PHE A 32 -1.37 12.66 5.22
N VAL A 33 -1.85 12.63 3.97
CA VAL A 33 -1.13 13.16 2.81
C VAL A 33 -0.90 14.66 2.91
N PHE A 34 -1.88 15.41 3.43
CA PHE A 34 -1.71 16.83 3.68
C PHE A 34 -0.54 17.10 4.65
N TYR A 35 -0.43 16.33 5.73
CA TYR A 35 0.68 16.45 6.68
C TYR A 35 2.01 16.03 6.08
N LEU A 36 2.04 14.97 5.26
CA LEU A 36 3.23 14.57 4.50
C LEU A 36 3.72 15.70 3.60
N ASN A 37 2.84 16.27 2.81
CA ASN A 37 3.18 17.34 1.88
C ASN A 37 3.67 18.58 2.60
N LYS A 38 3.00 18.96 3.69
CA LYS A 38 3.32 20.15 4.46
C LYS A 38 4.65 20.05 5.22
N ASN A 39 4.91 18.91 5.86
CA ASN A 39 6.04 18.77 6.79
C ASN A 39 7.28 18.18 6.14
N CYS A 40 7.13 17.40 5.07
CA CYS A 40 8.24 16.74 4.38
C CYS A 40 8.58 17.39 3.04
N ASN A 41 7.91 18.47 2.67
CA ASN A 41 8.08 19.13 1.38
C ASN A 41 7.84 18.17 0.19
N PHE A 42 6.88 17.27 0.33
CA PHE A 42 6.43 16.38 -0.72
C PHE A 42 5.26 17.01 -1.50
N ASN A 43 4.95 16.45 -2.64
CA ASN A 43 3.85 16.89 -3.50
C ASN A 43 3.00 15.72 -3.96
N PHE A 44 2.57 14.88 -3.02
CA PHE A 44 1.65 13.78 -3.30
C PHE A 44 0.32 14.29 -3.84
N LYS A 45 -0.10 13.70 -4.95
CA LYS A 45 -1.41 13.95 -5.56
C LYS A 45 -2.16 12.64 -5.68
N ARG A 46 -3.49 12.70 -5.51
CA ARG A 46 -4.36 11.54 -5.71
C ARG A 46 -4.25 11.06 -7.15
N VAL A 47 -4.15 9.75 -7.33
CA VAL A 47 -4.18 9.07 -8.62
C VAL A 47 -5.28 7.99 -8.60
N ASN A 48 -5.38 7.19 -9.66
CA ASN A 48 -6.35 6.10 -9.74
C ASN A 48 -6.13 5.11 -8.60
N ASP A 49 -7.22 4.68 -7.97
CA ASP A 49 -7.19 3.74 -6.86
C ASP A 49 -6.79 2.34 -7.31
N GLN A 50 -6.16 1.60 -6.39
CA GLN A 50 -6.00 0.16 -6.54
C GLN A 50 -7.32 -0.53 -6.20
N GLN A 51 -7.74 -1.46 -7.05
CA GLN A 51 -8.96 -2.24 -6.85
C GLN A 51 -8.62 -3.73 -6.77
N ILE A 52 -9.19 -4.40 -5.78
CA ILE A 52 -9.08 -5.85 -5.62
C ILE A 52 -10.49 -6.42 -5.52
N ILE A 53 -10.80 -7.37 -6.39
CA ILE A 53 -12.10 -8.04 -6.40
C ILE A 53 -11.94 -9.40 -5.70
N GLU A 54 -12.74 -9.63 -4.67
CA GLU A 54 -12.76 -10.88 -3.92
C GLU A 54 -14.20 -11.23 -3.55
N ASN A 55 -14.64 -12.45 -3.90
CA ASN A 55 -16.01 -12.91 -3.63
C ASN A 55 -17.11 -11.95 -4.11
N GLY A 56 -16.93 -11.35 -5.29
CA GLY A 56 -17.88 -10.41 -5.88
C GLY A 56 -17.87 -9.01 -5.25
N ILE A 57 -16.97 -8.75 -4.29
CA ILE A 57 -16.83 -7.44 -3.63
C ILE A 57 -15.59 -6.74 -4.19
N THR A 58 -15.74 -5.49 -4.60
CA THR A 58 -14.63 -4.63 -5.04
C THR A 58 -14.12 -3.83 -3.86
N TYR A 59 -12.90 -4.12 -3.44
CA TYR A 59 -12.21 -3.36 -2.41
C TYR A 59 -11.32 -2.31 -3.05
N VAL A 60 -11.40 -1.08 -2.56
CA VAL A 60 -10.73 0.09 -3.13
C VAL A 60 -9.73 0.65 -2.14
N PHE A 61 -8.49 0.83 -2.60
CA PHE A 61 -7.37 1.37 -1.81
C PHE A 61 -6.91 2.68 -2.45
N SER A 62 -6.78 3.72 -1.62
CA SER A 62 -6.31 5.01 -2.10
C SER A 62 -4.83 4.99 -2.46
N ILE A 63 -4.48 5.65 -3.56
CA ILE A 63 -3.10 5.85 -3.99
C ILE A 63 -2.85 7.34 -4.21
N PHE A 64 -1.68 7.78 -3.73
CA PHE A 64 -1.14 9.10 -3.98
C PHE A 64 0.25 8.95 -4.57
N ARG A 65 0.62 9.84 -5.48
CA ARG A 65 1.88 9.76 -6.21
C ARG A 65 2.53 11.13 -6.33
N PHE A 66 3.86 11.16 -6.29
CA PHE A 66 4.65 12.29 -6.76
C PHE A 66 5.97 11.80 -7.36
N PHE A 67 6.67 12.70 -8.03
CA PHE A 67 7.99 12.47 -8.59
C PHE A 67 9.00 13.37 -7.89
N LEU A 68 10.13 12.79 -7.48
CA LEU A 68 11.24 13.58 -6.96
C LEU A 68 11.85 14.42 -8.08
N GLU A 69 11.92 15.74 -7.89
CA GLU A 69 12.36 16.68 -8.94
C GLU A 69 13.76 16.39 -9.48
N LYS A 70 14.70 16.00 -8.59
CA LYS A 70 16.10 15.77 -8.95
C LYS A 70 16.34 14.49 -9.74
N THR A 71 15.56 13.45 -9.49
CA THR A 71 15.80 12.09 -10.01
C THR A 71 14.67 11.58 -10.88
N GLU A 72 13.56 12.32 -10.97
CA GLU A 72 12.30 11.88 -11.60
C GLU A 72 11.78 10.55 -11.04
N GLN A 73 12.28 10.17 -9.88
CA GLN A 73 11.90 8.93 -9.19
C GLN A 73 10.44 8.98 -8.76
N LYS A 74 9.69 7.97 -9.16
CA LYS A 74 8.29 7.81 -8.78
C LYS A 74 8.18 7.32 -7.34
N ILE A 75 7.41 8.04 -6.53
CA ILE A 75 7.08 7.69 -5.15
C ILE A 75 5.57 7.53 -5.04
N GLU A 76 5.13 6.40 -4.52
CA GLU A 76 3.71 6.05 -4.38
C GLU A 76 3.38 5.74 -2.93
N LEU A 77 2.33 6.37 -2.41
CA LEU A 77 1.75 6.08 -1.11
C LEU A 77 0.43 5.35 -1.32
N ILE A 78 0.30 4.18 -0.71
CA ILE A 78 -0.91 3.36 -0.81
C ILE A 78 -1.47 3.05 0.57
N SER A 79 -2.79 3.13 0.72
CA SER A 79 -3.47 2.68 1.94
C SER A 79 -3.38 1.17 2.09
N ASN A 80 -3.08 0.70 3.31
CA ASN A 80 -3.12 -0.74 3.62
C ASN A 80 -4.52 -1.25 3.92
N PHE A 81 -5.47 -0.35 4.16
CA PHE A 81 -6.87 -0.68 4.41
C PHE A 81 -7.74 -0.14 3.29
N SER A 82 -8.62 -0.98 2.76
CA SER A 82 -9.61 -0.56 1.78
C SER A 82 -10.62 0.41 2.40
N TYR A 83 -11.30 1.19 1.56
CA TYR A 83 -12.50 1.85 2.00
C TYR A 83 -13.53 0.80 2.46
N PRO A 84 -14.30 1.10 3.51
CA PRO A 84 -15.34 0.20 3.99
C PRO A 84 -16.37 -0.09 2.91
N GLN A 85 -16.70 -1.38 2.74
CA GLN A 85 -17.80 -1.83 1.88
C GLN A 85 -18.96 -2.25 2.75
N ILE A 86 -20.14 -1.68 2.50
CA ILE A 86 -21.37 -2.03 3.22
C ILE A 86 -22.06 -3.13 2.44
N ILE A 87 -22.23 -4.30 3.07
CA ILE A 87 -22.98 -5.43 2.50
C ILE A 87 -24.31 -5.51 3.22
N ILE A 88 -25.39 -5.48 2.42
CA ILE A 88 -26.75 -5.67 2.93
C ILE A 88 -27.10 -7.14 2.73
N ASN A 89 -27.33 -7.87 3.82
CA ASN A 89 -27.88 -9.22 3.76
C ASN A 89 -29.38 -9.14 3.53
N ASP A 90 -29.86 -9.66 2.38
CA ASP A 90 -31.28 -9.69 1.99
C ASP A 90 -32.17 -10.64 2.81
N ASN A 91 -31.62 -11.30 3.82
CA ASN A 91 -32.38 -12.20 4.69
C ASN A 91 -33.16 -11.44 5.77
N ASN A 92 -34.21 -10.72 5.36
CA ASN A 92 -35.36 -10.28 6.17
C ASN A 92 -35.10 -9.66 7.57
N SER A 93 -33.89 -9.32 7.96
CA SER A 93 -33.63 -8.55 9.15
C SER A 93 -33.20 -7.14 8.79
N PHE A 94 -33.94 -6.17 9.24
CA PHE A 94 -33.77 -4.73 8.97
C PHE A 94 -32.43 -4.16 9.44
N PHE A 95 -31.50 -4.97 9.99
CA PHE A 95 -30.32 -4.53 10.72
C PHE A 95 -28.98 -5.14 10.33
N ASP A 96 -28.90 -6.03 9.35
CA ASP A 96 -27.65 -6.70 8.99
C ASP A 96 -26.88 -5.93 7.90
N LYS A 97 -26.44 -4.73 8.24
CA LYS A 97 -25.38 -4.05 7.49
C LYS A 97 -24.04 -4.53 8.02
N ILE A 98 -23.33 -5.31 7.23
CA ILE A 98 -21.97 -5.75 7.56
C ILE A 98 -21.00 -4.82 6.83
N GLU A 99 -20.14 -4.15 7.61
CA GLU A 99 -19.03 -3.37 7.07
C GLU A 99 -17.83 -4.29 6.87
N LYS A 100 -17.31 -4.36 5.65
CA LYS A 100 -16.10 -5.13 5.32
C LYS A 100 -14.97 -4.22 4.87
N VAL A 101 -13.80 -4.46 5.45
CA VAL A 101 -12.53 -3.82 5.10
C VAL A 101 -11.54 -4.91 4.72
N LYS A 102 -10.82 -4.73 3.62
CA LYS A 102 -9.73 -5.63 3.22
C LYS A 102 -8.39 -5.01 3.56
N ILE A 103 -7.46 -5.84 4.02
CA ILE A 103 -6.07 -5.45 4.25
C ILE A 103 -5.25 -5.82 3.01
N LEU A 104 -4.48 -4.86 2.49
CA LEU A 104 -3.68 -5.04 1.28
C LEU A 104 -2.53 -6.02 1.51
N ILE A 105 -1.79 -5.81 2.61
CA ILE A 105 -0.64 -6.64 3.04
C ILE A 105 -0.89 -7.14 4.46
N PRO A 106 -1.54 -8.30 4.62
CA PRO A 106 -1.92 -8.84 5.93
C PRO A 106 -0.74 -9.13 6.85
N GLU A 107 0.43 -9.45 6.30
CA GLU A 107 1.67 -9.70 7.06
C GLU A 107 2.11 -8.47 7.88
N TYR A 108 1.70 -7.27 7.42
CA TYR A 108 2.00 -5.99 8.04
C TYR A 108 0.74 -5.19 8.37
N ASN A 109 -0.24 -5.84 8.99
CA ASN A 109 -1.57 -5.29 9.28
C ASN A 109 -1.58 -4.09 10.25
N TYR A 110 -0.49 -3.83 10.94
CA TYR A 110 -0.36 -2.70 11.86
C TYR A 110 0.08 -1.40 11.19
N PHE A 111 0.52 -1.44 9.90
CA PHE A 111 0.77 -0.24 9.13
C PHE A 111 -0.51 0.23 8.44
N ASN A 112 -0.75 1.54 8.48
CA ASN A 112 -1.89 2.17 7.82
C ASN A 112 -1.62 2.44 6.35
N TYR A 113 -0.35 2.76 6.02
CA TYR A 113 0.07 3.12 4.66
C TYR A 113 1.41 2.47 4.34
N PHE A 114 1.62 2.25 3.04
CA PHE A 114 2.92 1.90 2.49
C PHE A 114 3.39 2.98 1.52
N LEU A 115 4.67 3.29 1.59
CA LEU A 115 5.35 4.11 0.59
C LEU A 115 6.22 3.19 -0.24
N LYS A 116 5.95 3.16 -1.54
CA LYS A 116 6.66 2.35 -2.53
C LYS A 116 7.55 3.24 -3.40
N SER A 117 8.76 2.79 -3.64
CA SER A 117 9.74 3.44 -4.51
C SER A 117 10.50 2.41 -5.31
N ASP A 118 10.66 2.63 -6.61
CA ASP A 118 11.38 1.73 -7.50
C ASP A 118 12.91 1.82 -7.35
N SER A 119 13.42 2.89 -6.74
CA SER A 119 14.84 3.09 -6.46
C SER A 119 15.07 3.39 -4.98
N LEU A 120 16.33 3.26 -4.53
CA LEU A 120 16.72 3.62 -3.17
C LEU A 120 16.41 5.09 -2.90
N LEU A 121 15.85 5.34 -1.74
CA LEU A 121 15.61 6.68 -1.23
C LEU A 121 16.92 7.21 -0.60
N ASP A 122 17.24 8.46 -0.83
CA ASP A 122 18.43 9.10 -0.29
C ASP A 122 18.24 9.54 1.18
N ASP A 123 19.35 9.97 1.80
CA ASP A 123 19.32 10.40 3.19
C ASP A 123 18.48 11.66 3.39
N GLU A 124 18.42 12.56 2.39
CA GLU A 124 17.58 13.77 2.44
C GLU A 124 16.11 13.41 2.57
N PHE A 125 15.66 12.38 1.83
CA PHE A 125 14.29 11.88 1.93
C PHE A 125 13.97 11.39 3.36
N TYR A 126 14.85 10.60 3.95
CA TYR A 126 14.67 10.09 5.32
C TYR A 126 14.71 11.21 6.37
N ILE A 127 15.58 12.21 6.19
CA ILE A 127 15.64 13.39 7.07
C ILE A 127 14.30 14.15 7.02
N ASN A 128 13.72 14.31 5.84
CA ASN A 128 12.40 14.95 5.69
C ASN A 128 11.30 14.13 6.38
N LEU A 129 11.34 12.79 6.31
CA LEU A 129 10.39 11.93 7.01
C LEU A 129 10.47 12.05 8.53
N GLU A 130 11.64 12.37 9.09
CA GLU A 130 11.81 12.58 10.53
C GLU A 130 10.91 13.72 11.08
N ASN A 131 10.50 14.65 10.23
CA ASN A 131 9.55 15.70 10.61
C ASN A 131 8.16 15.17 10.97
N LEU A 132 7.88 13.92 10.68
CA LEU A 132 6.60 13.25 10.98
C LEU A 132 6.57 12.53 12.32
N LYS A 133 7.65 12.48 13.09
CA LYS A 133 7.78 11.68 14.34
C LYS A 133 6.64 11.89 15.34
N LYS A 134 6.03 13.07 15.35
CA LYS A 134 4.93 13.39 16.26
C LYS A 134 3.59 12.79 15.85
N ILE A 135 3.42 12.47 14.56
CA ILE A 135 2.13 12.02 14.00
C ILE A 135 2.16 10.61 13.47
N CYS A 136 3.33 10.07 13.15
CA CYS A 136 3.47 8.69 12.70
C CYS A 136 4.84 8.12 13.00
N LYS A 137 4.89 6.79 13.00
CA LYS A 137 6.12 6.01 12.99
C LYS A 137 6.26 5.35 11.62
N PHE A 138 7.49 5.21 11.15
CA PHE A 138 7.75 4.51 9.90
C PHE A 138 8.92 3.53 10.04
N ASN A 139 8.88 2.44 9.28
CA ASN A 139 9.90 1.42 9.25
C ASN A 139 10.13 0.94 7.82
N LYS A 140 11.37 0.57 7.50
CA LYS A 140 11.67 -0.19 6.28
C LYS A 140 11.07 -1.58 6.39
N ILE A 141 10.49 -2.06 5.29
CA ILE A 141 9.86 -3.36 5.21
C ILE A 141 10.73 -4.28 4.36
N ASN A 142 10.98 -5.48 4.89
CA ASN A 142 11.57 -6.54 4.10
C ASN A 142 10.47 -7.22 3.25
N ILE A 143 10.50 -6.97 1.94
CA ILE A 143 9.53 -7.52 0.99
C ILE A 143 9.59 -9.05 0.88
N ASP A 144 10.75 -9.68 1.17
CA ASP A 144 10.90 -11.13 1.14
C ASP A 144 10.05 -11.86 2.19
N LYS A 145 9.57 -11.15 3.20
CA LYS A 145 8.65 -11.66 4.22
C LYS A 145 7.19 -11.61 3.81
N ILE A 146 6.88 -10.98 2.70
CA ILE A 146 5.52 -10.86 2.17
C ILE A 146 5.27 -11.99 1.19
N LYS A 147 4.12 -12.65 1.29
CA LYS A 147 3.71 -13.68 0.33
C LYS A 147 3.58 -13.08 -1.07
N ILE A 148 4.03 -13.79 -2.10
CA ILE A 148 4.01 -13.33 -3.51
C ILE A 148 2.63 -12.82 -3.92
N LYS A 149 1.56 -13.56 -3.61
CA LYS A 149 0.19 -13.14 -3.90
C LYS A 149 -0.20 -11.78 -3.30
N ASN A 150 0.40 -11.39 -2.18
CA ASN A 150 0.16 -10.09 -1.54
C ASN A 150 1.08 -9.01 -2.11
N LEU A 151 2.30 -9.37 -2.54
CA LEU A 151 3.19 -8.46 -3.29
C LEU A 151 2.56 -8.04 -4.63
N GLU A 152 1.81 -8.92 -5.29
CA GLU A 152 1.08 -8.61 -6.53
C GLU A 152 0.08 -7.45 -6.32
N ASN A 153 -0.45 -7.29 -5.12
CA ASN A 153 -1.33 -6.16 -4.77
C ASN A 153 -0.63 -4.80 -4.85
N LEU A 154 0.71 -4.79 -4.85
CA LEU A 154 1.54 -3.58 -4.99
C LEU A 154 1.96 -3.30 -6.44
N ILE A 155 1.45 -4.06 -7.42
CA ILE A 155 1.48 -3.71 -8.84
C ILE A 155 0.36 -2.70 -9.04
N LEU A 156 0.72 -1.42 -8.96
CA LEU A 156 -0.24 -0.33 -8.92
C LEU A 156 -0.65 0.14 -10.32
N PRO A 157 -1.85 0.70 -10.49
CA PRO A 157 -2.28 1.29 -11.76
C PRO A 157 -1.34 2.41 -12.19
N THR A 158 -1.12 2.51 -13.49
CA THR A 158 -0.29 3.57 -14.11
C THR A 158 -1.00 4.90 -14.22
#